data_51f4a15c879b7ffe62c02bd6e1266d95
#
_entry.id   51f4a15c879b7ffe62c02bd6e1266d95
#
_cell.length_a   1.000
_cell.length_b   1.000
_cell.length_c   1.000
_cell.angle_alpha   90.00
_cell.angle_beta   90.00
_cell.angle_gamma   90.00
#
_symmetry.space_group_name_H-M   'P 1'
#
loop_
_entity.id
_entity.type
_entity.pdbx_description
1 polymer ?
#
loop_
_entity_poly.entity_id
_entity_poly.type
_entity_poly.pdbx_seq_one_letter_code
_entity_poly.pdbx_strand_id
1 'polypeptide(L)'
;MRHGGMSPTWHLRLFRNGAGRCEERKYDQHFYLTQGTDGQLQGYMIDEIRMSLSEWTARHNRWSDAEVLEQTATTDGARIRPRLWGNRLERKRYLRGLYNDAPLFVRPFALFFYRYFVRLGFLDGCPGFIFWTLQTFWFRFLIDAKLFEQRQGKSI
;
A
#
# COMPACT_ATOMS: atom_id res chain seq x y z
N MET A 1 -4.63 -13.26 -7.13
CA MET A 1 -3.52 -13.86 -6.35
C MET A 1 -4.10 -14.48 -5.10
N ARG A 2 -3.79 -15.75 -4.85
CA ARG A 2 -4.28 -16.50 -3.67
C ARG A 2 -3.27 -16.49 -2.52
N HIS A 3 -2.00 -16.41 -2.85
CA HIS A 3 -0.87 -16.43 -1.92
C HIS A 3 -0.19 -15.04 -1.79
N GLY A 4 0.87 -14.94 -1.00
CA GLY A 4 1.58 -13.67 -0.80
C GLY A 4 0.94 -12.71 0.21
N GLY A 5 -0.23 -13.06 0.78
CA GLY A 5 -0.86 -12.35 1.90
C GLY A 5 -1.53 -11.01 1.54
N MET A 6 -2.02 -10.86 0.31
CA MET A 6 -2.89 -9.73 -0.05
C MET A 6 -4.39 -10.03 0.08
N SER A 7 -4.77 -11.30 0.06
CA SER A 7 -6.15 -11.72 0.21
C SER A 7 -6.33 -12.52 1.52
N PRO A 8 -7.44 -12.36 2.23
CA PRO A 8 -8.47 -11.35 2.07
C PRO A 8 -8.05 -9.98 2.60
N THR A 9 -8.50 -8.91 1.96
CA THR A 9 -8.35 -7.53 2.44
C THR A 9 -9.70 -6.97 2.89
N TRP A 10 -9.70 -6.31 4.04
CA TRP A 10 -10.90 -5.71 4.59
C TRP A 10 -10.89 -4.21 4.36
N HIS A 11 -11.99 -3.70 3.79
CA HIS A 11 -12.18 -2.28 3.53
C HIS A 11 -13.52 -1.82 4.08
N LEU A 12 -13.52 -0.68 4.77
CA LEU A 12 -14.76 -0.01 5.14
C LEU A 12 -15.41 0.52 3.86
N ARG A 13 -16.63 0.03 3.54
CA ARG A 13 -17.36 0.41 2.33
C ARG A 13 -18.73 0.98 2.61
N LEU A 14 -19.38 0.55 3.68
CA LEU A 14 -20.70 1.01 4.08
C LEU A 14 -20.63 1.59 5.49
N PHE A 15 -21.14 2.79 5.66
CA PHE A 15 -21.27 3.46 6.96
C PHE A 15 -22.40 4.47 6.90
N ARG A 16 -22.93 4.83 8.05
CA ARG A 16 -23.98 5.86 8.16
C ARG A 16 -23.42 7.21 7.74
N ASN A 17 -24.24 8.04 7.10
CA ASN A 17 -23.84 9.39 6.73
C ASN A 17 -23.30 10.14 7.96
N GLY A 18 -22.15 10.81 7.80
CA GLY A 18 -21.47 11.53 8.89
C GLY A 18 -20.63 10.68 9.84
N ALA A 19 -20.76 9.34 9.82
CA ALA A 19 -20.01 8.45 10.72
C ALA A 19 -18.66 7.99 10.17
N GLY A 20 -18.41 8.17 8.88
CA GLY A 20 -17.15 7.78 8.24
C GLY A 20 -16.46 8.94 7.55
N ARG A 21 -15.14 8.90 7.56
CA ARG A 21 -14.28 9.86 6.85
C ARG A 21 -13.22 9.14 6.04
N CYS A 22 -12.74 9.78 4.97
CA CYS A 22 -11.56 9.37 4.24
C CYS A 22 -10.31 10.01 4.83
N GLU A 23 -9.20 9.29 4.86
CA GLU A 23 -7.90 9.87 5.24
C GLU A 23 -7.49 10.98 4.27
N GLU A 24 -6.92 12.05 4.77
CA GLU A 24 -6.32 13.12 3.99
C GLU A 24 -4.89 12.75 3.59
N ARG A 25 -4.78 11.86 2.61
CA ARG A 25 -3.52 11.39 2.05
C ARG A 25 -3.53 11.53 0.53
N LYS A 26 -2.36 11.69 -0.07
CA LYS A 26 -2.21 11.72 -1.53
C LYS A 26 -2.25 10.33 -2.15
N TYR A 27 -1.89 9.31 -1.36
CA TYR A 27 -1.85 7.92 -1.80
C TYR A 27 -2.26 6.95 -0.67
N ASP A 28 -2.86 5.80 -1.04
CA ASP A 28 -3.32 4.73 -0.13
C ASP A 28 -4.27 5.23 0.97
N GLN A 29 -5.26 6.00 0.55
CA GLN A 29 -6.33 6.51 1.42
C GLN A 29 -7.22 5.37 1.91
N HIS A 30 -7.64 5.44 3.17
CA HIS A 30 -8.58 4.52 3.76
C HIS A 30 -9.75 5.28 4.37
N PHE A 31 -10.95 4.67 4.28
CA PHE A 31 -12.07 5.13 5.07
C PHE A 31 -11.94 4.60 6.49
N TYR A 32 -12.29 5.42 7.46
CA TYR A 32 -12.32 5.07 8.88
C TYR A 32 -13.57 5.65 9.54
N LEU A 33 -14.01 5.01 10.63
CA LEU A 33 -15.13 5.52 11.43
C LEU A 33 -14.63 6.58 12.41
N THR A 34 -15.40 7.64 12.53
CA THR A 34 -15.23 8.69 13.55
C THR A 34 -16.03 8.41 14.80
N GLN A 35 -17.11 7.60 14.68
CA GLN A 35 -17.98 7.19 15.77
C GLN A 35 -18.61 5.82 15.48
N GLY A 36 -18.96 5.08 16.54
CA GLY A 36 -19.54 3.74 16.43
C GLY A 36 -18.50 2.64 16.28
N THR A 37 -18.96 1.44 15.96
CA THR A 37 -18.15 0.22 15.77
C THR A 37 -18.33 -0.33 14.38
N ASP A 38 -17.28 -0.96 13.85
CA ASP A 38 -17.32 -1.65 12.57
C ASP A 38 -17.76 -3.11 12.75
N GLY A 39 -18.42 -3.63 11.72
CA GLY A 39 -18.79 -5.03 11.58
C GLY A 39 -18.29 -5.62 10.27
N GLN A 40 -18.23 -6.94 10.18
CA GLN A 40 -17.81 -7.65 8.98
C GLN A 40 -19.04 -8.24 8.29
N LEU A 41 -19.20 -7.95 7.00
CA LEU A 41 -20.20 -8.60 6.17
C LEU A 41 -19.62 -9.91 5.62
N GLN A 42 -20.46 -10.94 5.54
CA GLN A 42 -20.11 -12.18 4.86
C GLN A 42 -20.29 -11.99 3.35
N GLY A 43 -19.32 -12.42 2.58
CA GLY A 43 -19.30 -12.29 1.12
C GLY A 43 -18.00 -11.70 0.62
N TYR A 44 -17.83 -11.72 -0.70
CA TYR A 44 -16.65 -11.20 -1.38
C TYR A 44 -17.06 -10.10 -2.35
N MET A 45 -16.31 -9.01 -2.34
CA MET A 45 -16.32 -8.05 -3.42
C MET A 45 -15.09 -8.31 -4.29
N ILE A 46 -15.32 -8.66 -5.54
CA ILE A 46 -14.25 -8.88 -6.52
C ILE A 46 -14.00 -7.57 -7.24
N ASP A 47 -12.79 -7.05 -7.12
CA ASP A 47 -12.33 -5.90 -7.90
C ASP A 47 -11.54 -6.44 -9.11
N GLU A 48 -12.20 -6.44 -10.26
CA GLU A 48 -11.64 -6.96 -11.51
C GLU A 48 -11.02 -5.82 -12.31
N ILE A 49 -9.70 -5.72 -12.25
CA ILE A 49 -8.95 -4.69 -12.96
C ILE A 49 -8.59 -5.20 -14.36
N ARG A 50 -9.34 -4.74 -15.37
CA ARG A 50 -9.08 -5.04 -16.78
C ARG A 50 -8.24 -3.92 -17.40
N MET A 51 -6.92 -4.11 -17.45
CA MET A 51 -6.00 -3.19 -18.10
C MET A 51 -4.76 -3.93 -18.61
N SER A 52 -4.13 -3.36 -19.63
CA SER A 52 -2.86 -3.84 -20.14
C SER A 52 -1.73 -3.61 -19.11
N LEU A 53 -0.64 -4.33 -19.26
CA LEU A 53 0.55 -4.12 -18.43
C LEU A 53 1.13 -2.72 -18.60
N SER A 54 1.08 -2.16 -19.81
CA SER A 54 1.52 -0.78 -20.08
C SER A 54 0.68 0.25 -19.32
N GLU A 55 -0.63 0.12 -19.32
CA GLU A 55 -1.53 1.00 -18.55
C GLU A 55 -1.32 0.85 -17.05
N TRP A 56 -1.09 -0.39 -16.59
CA TRP A 56 -0.82 -0.69 -15.20
C TRP A 56 0.48 -0.03 -14.74
N THR A 57 1.57 -0.17 -15.49
CA THR A 57 2.88 0.43 -15.15
C THR A 57 2.83 1.95 -15.24
N ALA A 58 2.17 2.53 -16.24
CA ALA A 58 1.97 3.97 -16.35
C ALA A 58 1.20 4.52 -15.14
N ARG A 59 0.15 3.83 -14.68
CA ARG A 59 -0.61 4.19 -13.48
C ARG A 59 0.26 4.11 -12.23
N HIS A 60 1.03 3.04 -12.06
CA HIS A 60 1.91 2.87 -10.91
C HIS A 60 3.05 3.88 -10.89
N ASN A 61 3.53 4.32 -12.06
CA ASN A 61 4.49 5.42 -12.12
C ASN A 61 3.88 6.72 -11.54
N ARG A 62 2.65 7.10 -11.94
CA ARG A 62 1.96 8.27 -11.33
C ARG A 62 1.71 8.09 -9.83
N TRP A 63 1.36 6.88 -9.39
CA TRP A 63 1.17 6.59 -7.98
C TRP A 63 2.49 6.65 -7.18
N SER A 64 3.62 6.34 -7.80
CA SER A 64 4.91 6.51 -7.14
C SER A 64 5.22 7.99 -6.87
N ASP A 65 4.83 8.91 -7.76
CA ASP A 65 4.96 10.36 -7.53
C ASP A 65 4.10 10.81 -6.34
N ALA A 66 2.83 10.36 -6.30
CA ALA A 66 1.94 10.65 -5.17
C ALA A 66 2.45 10.08 -3.84
N GLU A 67 3.07 8.89 -3.86
CA GLU A 67 3.67 8.28 -2.67
C GLU A 67 4.92 9.04 -2.19
N VAL A 68 5.78 9.50 -3.12
CA VAL A 68 6.94 10.34 -2.79
C VAL A 68 6.48 11.63 -2.12
N LEU A 69 5.50 12.32 -2.71
CA LEU A 69 4.91 13.52 -2.12
C LEU A 69 4.31 13.24 -0.74
N GLU A 70 3.68 12.09 -0.54
CA GLU A 70 3.12 11.68 0.75
C GLU A 70 4.21 11.44 1.82
N GLN A 71 5.35 10.84 1.43
CA GLN A 71 6.46 10.56 2.35
C GLN A 71 7.28 11.79 2.70
N THR A 72 7.28 12.81 1.86
CA THR A 72 8.05 14.06 2.06
C THR A 72 7.22 15.21 2.63
N ALA A 73 5.89 15.10 2.56
CA ALA A 73 5.00 16.14 3.08
C ALA A 73 4.94 16.15 4.62
N THR A 74 5.16 17.28 5.23
CA THR A 74 4.76 17.57 6.60
C THR A 74 3.27 17.90 6.61
N THR A 75 2.40 16.93 6.83
CA THR A 75 0.94 17.17 6.76
C THR A 75 0.28 16.92 8.10
N ASP A 76 -0.43 17.95 8.60
CA ASP A 76 -1.26 17.90 9.81
C ASP A 76 -2.72 17.47 9.54
N GLY A 77 -2.99 16.80 8.42
CA GLY A 77 -4.34 16.38 8.05
C GLY A 77 -4.90 15.24 8.90
N ALA A 78 -6.22 15.01 8.78
CA ALA A 78 -6.93 13.92 9.46
C ALA A 78 -6.41 12.55 9.01
N ARG A 79 -5.66 11.88 9.87
CA ARG A 79 -4.98 10.60 9.58
C ARG A 79 -5.24 9.56 10.65
N ILE A 80 -5.21 8.29 10.24
CA ILE A 80 -5.24 7.16 11.16
C ILE A 80 -3.92 7.12 11.93
N ARG A 81 -4.01 7.15 13.26
CA ARG A 81 -2.83 7.09 14.14
C ARG A 81 -2.19 5.71 14.09
N PRO A 82 -0.86 5.60 13.87
CA PRO A 82 -0.19 4.32 13.87
C PRO A 82 -0.11 3.72 15.29
N ARG A 83 -0.61 2.48 15.45
CA ARG A 83 -0.54 1.74 16.72
C ARG A 83 -0.32 0.26 16.44
N LEU A 84 0.68 -0.36 17.05
CA LEU A 84 0.97 -1.79 16.90
C LEU A 84 -0.17 -2.67 17.44
N TRP A 85 -0.71 -2.31 18.59
CA TRP A 85 -1.78 -3.03 19.30
C TRP A 85 -3.17 -2.44 19.06
N GLY A 86 -3.30 -1.56 18.08
CA GLY A 86 -4.56 -0.96 17.68
C GLY A 86 -5.37 -1.83 16.72
N ASN A 87 -6.37 -1.24 16.10
CA ASN A 87 -7.17 -1.90 15.07
C ASN A 87 -6.33 -2.25 13.82
N ARG A 88 -6.93 -2.95 12.85
CA ARG A 88 -6.23 -3.42 11.64
C ARG A 88 -5.59 -2.29 10.83
N LEU A 89 -6.26 -1.13 10.73
CA LEU A 89 -5.77 0.03 9.99
C LEU A 89 -4.62 0.71 10.73
N GLU A 90 -4.75 0.90 12.05
CA GLU A 90 -3.70 1.47 12.90
C GLU A 90 -2.42 0.63 12.86
N ARG A 91 -2.56 -0.70 12.94
CA ARG A 91 -1.44 -1.63 12.79
C ARG A 91 -0.83 -1.59 11.39
N LYS A 92 -1.66 -1.52 10.34
CA LYS A 92 -1.18 -1.35 8.96
C LYS A 92 -0.35 -0.06 8.83
N ARG A 93 -0.81 1.05 9.43
CA ARG A 93 -0.09 2.32 9.43
C ARG A 93 1.22 2.26 10.21
N TYR A 94 1.24 1.56 11.34
CA TYR A 94 2.46 1.33 12.11
C TYR A 94 3.52 0.54 11.31
N LEU A 95 3.12 -0.59 10.72
CA LEU A 95 4.02 -1.42 9.90
C LEU A 95 4.50 -0.68 8.65
N ARG A 96 3.67 0.18 8.07
CA ARG A 96 4.07 1.05 6.96
C ARG A 96 5.10 2.09 7.39
N GLY A 97 4.95 2.70 8.58
CA GLY A 97 5.95 3.59 9.15
C GLY A 97 7.29 2.88 9.29
N LEU A 98 7.30 1.72 9.95
CA LEU A 98 8.51 0.91 10.11
C LEU A 98 9.16 0.53 8.76
N TYR A 99 8.35 0.21 7.75
CA TYR A 99 8.87 -0.03 6.40
C TYR A 99 9.50 1.24 5.79
N ASN A 100 8.87 2.40 5.97
CA ASN A 100 9.35 3.66 5.40
C ASN A 100 10.65 4.14 6.09
N ASP A 101 10.86 3.80 7.36
CA ASP A 101 12.07 4.11 8.12
C ASP A 101 13.25 3.21 7.75
N ALA A 102 13.00 2.08 7.09
CA ALA A 102 14.06 1.17 6.64
C ALA A 102 14.88 1.79 5.51
N PRO A 103 16.18 1.38 5.36
CA PRO A 103 17.08 1.91 4.34
C PRO A 103 16.49 1.80 2.92
N LEU A 104 16.63 2.88 2.14
CA LEU A 104 16.26 2.89 0.73
C LEU A 104 16.95 1.75 -0.02
N PHE A 105 16.29 1.24 -1.05
CA PHE A 105 16.73 0.14 -1.90
C PHE A 105 16.79 -1.24 -1.21
N VAL A 106 17.04 -1.32 0.09
CA VAL A 106 17.00 -2.60 0.84
C VAL A 106 15.55 -3.04 1.09
N ARG A 107 14.70 -2.10 1.49
CA ARG A 107 13.29 -2.37 1.85
C ARG A 107 12.44 -2.99 0.72
N PRO A 108 12.59 -2.66 -0.58
CA PRO A 108 11.88 -3.34 -1.66
C PRO A 108 12.27 -4.81 -1.81
N PHE A 109 13.56 -5.16 -1.68
CA PHE A 109 14.03 -6.54 -1.70
C PHE A 109 13.47 -7.34 -0.52
N ALA A 110 13.53 -6.78 0.68
CA ALA A 110 13.01 -7.43 1.89
C ALA A 110 11.50 -7.69 1.75
N LEU A 111 10.73 -6.72 1.24
CA LEU A 111 9.30 -6.88 1.03
C LEU A 111 8.98 -7.94 -0.03
N PHE A 112 9.70 -7.93 -1.15
CA PHE A 112 9.56 -8.94 -2.19
C PHE A 112 9.88 -10.33 -1.65
N PHE A 113 11.02 -10.50 -0.98
CA PHE A 113 11.41 -11.77 -0.37
C PHE A 113 10.34 -12.28 0.59
N TYR A 114 9.87 -11.42 1.49
CA TYR A 114 8.82 -11.76 2.44
C TYR A 114 7.52 -12.21 1.73
N ARG A 115 7.04 -11.45 0.74
CA ARG A 115 5.78 -11.75 0.04
C ARG A 115 5.88 -12.98 -0.85
N TYR A 116 6.98 -13.09 -1.59
CA TYR A 116 7.15 -14.14 -2.58
C TYR A 116 7.55 -15.48 -1.96
N PHE A 117 8.52 -15.48 -1.03
CA PHE A 117 9.00 -16.71 -0.41
C PHE A 117 8.31 -17.03 0.91
N VAL A 118 8.32 -16.13 1.89
CA VAL A 118 7.78 -16.42 3.23
C VAL A 118 6.25 -16.53 3.21
N ARG A 119 5.57 -15.70 2.41
CA ARG A 119 4.10 -15.76 2.25
C ARG A 119 3.67 -16.62 1.07
N LEU A 120 4.57 -17.43 0.51
CA LEU A 120 4.32 -18.44 -0.52
C LEU A 120 3.73 -17.86 -1.82
N GLY A 121 4.07 -16.61 -2.17
CA GLY A 121 3.60 -15.97 -3.40
C GLY A 121 4.03 -16.70 -4.68
N PHE A 122 5.10 -17.51 -4.62
CA PHE A 122 5.56 -18.34 -5.74
C PHE A 122 4.56 -19.44 -6.12
N LEU A 123 3.66 -19.85 -5.21
CA LEU A 123 2.62 -20.84 -5.50
C LEU A 123 1.56 -20.34 -6.49
N ASP A 124 1.48 -19.05 -6.72
CA ASP A 124 0.62 -18.48 -7.77
C ASP A 124 1.22 -18.60 -9.19
N GLY A 125 2.34 -19.31 -9.34
CA GLY A 125 3.00 -19.58 -10.63
C GLY A 125 3.56 -18.35 -11.33
N CYS A 126 3.66 -18.38 -12.67
CA CYS A 126 4.20 -17.29 -13.46
C CYS A 126 3.42 -15.96 -13.29
N PRO A 127 2.07 -15.92 -13.29
CA PRO A 127 1.33 -14.69 -12.97
C PRO A 127 1.66 -14.14 -11.58
N GLY A 128 1.86 -15.01 -10.59
CA GLY A 128 2.29 -14.63 -9.24
C GLY A 128 3.69 -14.00 -9.25
N PHE A 129 4.63 -14.58 -9.97
CA PHE A 129 5.98 -14.02 -10.10
C PHE A 129 5.96 -12.62 -10.71
N ILE A 130 5.26 -12.44 -11.84
CA ILE A 130 5.13 -11.13 -12.49
C ILE A 130 4.51 -10.11 -11.54
N PHE A 131 3.39 -10.46 -10.91
CA PHE A 131 2.68 -9.56 -10.01
C PHE A 131 3.54 -9.16 -8.81
N TRP A 132 4.17 -10.11 -8.11
CA TRP A 132 4.96 -9.80 -6.92
C TRP A 132 6.22 -9.01 -7.27
N THR A 133 6.86 -9.31 -8.41
CA THR A 133 8.00 -8.54 -8.90
C THR A 133 7.59 -7.10 -9.19
N LEU A 134 6.50 -6.88 -9.89
CA LEU A 134 6.06 -5.54 -10.24
C LEU A 134 5.49 -4.76 -9.05
N GLN A 135 4.65 -5.40 -8.21
CA GLN A 135 3.95 -4.74 -7.13
C GLN A 135 4.82 -4.49 -5.89
N THR A 136 5.69 -5.44 -5.52
CA THR A 136 6.42 -5.36 -4.26
C THR A 136 7.89 -5.00 -4.43
N PHE A 137 8.48 -5.30 -5.58
CA PHE A 137 9.85 -4.92 -5.88
C PHE A 137 9.92 -3.67 -6.76
N TRP A 138 9.54 -3.74 -8.03
CA TRP A 138 9.69 -2.64 -8.98
C TRP A 138 9.01 -1.36 -8.52
N PHE A 139 7.75 -1.40 -8.14
CA PHE A 139 7.01 -0.22 -7.70
C PHE A 139 7.62 0.43 -6.46
N ARG A 140 8.07 -0.38 -5.49
CA ARG A 140 8.69 0.13 -4.27
C ARG A 140 10.11 0.64 -4.51
N PHE A 141 10.86 -0.02 -5.38
CA PHE A 141 12.18 0.44 -5.80
C PHE A 141 12.10 1.78 -6.56
N LEU A 142 11.10 1.93 -7.44
CA LEU A 142 10.85 3.20 -8.13
C LEU A 142 10.55 4.36 -7.17
N ILE A 143 9.77 4.11 -6.12
CA ILE A 143 9.53 5.11 -5.06
C ILE A 143 10.85 5.49 -4.37
N ASP A 144 11.69 4.49 -4.04
CA ASP A 144 12.98 4.74 -3.41
C ASP A 144 13.92 5.53 -4.31
N ALA A 145 13.95 5.22 -5.61
CA ALA A 145 14.73 5.94 -6.59
C ALA A 145 14.31 7.42 -6.70
N LYS A 146 13.02 7.68 -6.77
CA LYS A 146 12.48 9.06 -6.79
C LYS A 146 12.73 9.82 -5.48
N LEU A 147 12.66 9.15 -4.33
CA LEU A 147 13.03 9.75 -3.04
C LEU A 147 14.52 10.08 -2.99
N PHE A 148 15.37 9.22 -3.54
CA PHE A 148 16.79 9.46 -3.63
C PHE A 148 17.10 10.64 -4.57
N GLU A 149 16.50 10.68 -5.76
CA GLU A 149 16.61 11.79 -6.71
C GLU A 149 16.25 13.12 -6.05
N GLN A 150 15.11 13.18 -5.35
CA GLN A 150 14.65 14.36 -4.65
C GLN A 150 15.64 14.82 -3.55
N ARG A 151 16.24 13.88 -2.80
CA ARG A 151 17.24 14.18 -1.77
C ARG A 151 18.55 14.72 -2.34
N GLN A 152 18.91 14.30 -3.54
CA GLN A 152 20.12 14.77 -4.21
C GLN A 152 19.93 16.14 -4.88
N GLY A 153 18.69 16.62 -5.05
CA GLY A 153 18.36 17.86 -5.76
C GLY A 153 18.77 17.85 -7.24
N LYS A 154 18.93 16.66 -7.84
CA LYS A 154 19.35 16.44 -9.23
C LYS A 154 18.48 15.37 -9.85
N SER A 155 18.05 15.60 -11.12
CA SER A 155 17.61 14.50 -11.99
C SER A 155 18.76 13.53 -12.23
N ILE A 156 18.45 12.24 -12.19
CA ILE A 156 19.38 11.15 -12.54
C ILE A 156 19.55 11.11 -14.06
#